data_715bca91cbe35287f7c7c33ebbd220c5
#
_entry.id   715bca91cbe35287f7c7c33ebbd220c5
#
_cell.length_a   1.000
_cell.length_b   1.000
_cell.length_c   1.000
_cell.angle_alpha   90.00
_cell.angle_beta   90.00
_cell.angle_gamma   90.00
#
_symmetry.space_group_name_H-M   'P 1'
#
loop_
_entity.id
_entity.type
_entity.pdbx_description
1 polymer ?
#
loop_
_entity_poly.entity_id
_entity_poly.type
_entity_poly.pdbx_seq_one_letter_code
_entity_poly.pdbx_strand_id
1 'polypeptide(L)'
;NKYKNHLIAKAIMSILYTNQTSASKRNDIFSIIASCQTPEFNLEAPVQGIGYVRKFRECFTIDTAGQFTESVLVTKYISDFIKPELDAYEPESAKFFTMDDLEKALNFTLISEGLLRNEKMYSDAVTLKVRLHSLAIGEYARFFQYDEFITVENYIASLVANNGRKSQIINFNLEDIEDSLAKAITKIFSRMLFEFTKRLPNIASIPFHIFLEEAHRYIQNDSDQYLIGYNIFDRIAKEGRKYGLMLGIISQRPVEISETVISQCSNFIIFKLSHPRDLEYIKKMLPNISAEIIEKQKSLQPGTCIAFGKAF
;
A
#
# COMPACT_ATOMS: atom_id res chain seq x y z
N ASN A 1 -13.72 -8.81 21.65
CA ASN A 1 -13.07 -10.13 21.90
C ASN A 1 -13.78 -11.31 21.23
N LYS A 2 -15.13 -11.40 21.20
CA LYS A 2 -15.84 -12.56 20.61
C LYS A 2 -15.43 -12.86 19.18
N TYR A 3 -15.37 -11.86 18.31
CA TYR A 3 -14.92 -12.02 16.92
C TYR A 3 -13.45 -12.46 16.83
N LYS A 4 -12.59 -11.86 17.65
CA LYS A 4 -11.17 -12.24 17.72
C LYS A 4 -10.98 -13.70 18.15
N ASN A 5 -11.70 -14.12 19.19
CA ASN A 5 -11.68 -15.51 19.66
C ASN A 5 -12.17 -16.48 18.58
N HIS A 6 -13.21 -16.10 17.82
CA HIS A 6 -13.70 -16.90 16.70
C HIS A 6 -12.63 -17.08 15.62
N LEU A 7 -11.90 -16.03 15.22
CA LEU A 7 -10.82 -16.12 14.23
C LEU A 7 -9.67 -17.01 14.73
N ILE A 8 -9.24 -16.83 15.98
CA ILE A 8 -8.18 -17.65 16.59
C ILE A 8 -8.61 -19.12 16.64
N ALA A 9 -9.84 -19.39 17.06
CA ALA A 9 -10.38 -20.77 17.13
C ALA A 9 -10.42 -21.44 15.75
N LYS A 10 -10.90 -20.75 14.71
CA LYS A 10 -10.88 -21.25 13.32
C LYS A 10 -9.44 -21.50 12.83
N ALA A 11 -8.52 -20.58 13.09
CA ALA A 11 -7.13 -20.73 12.71
C ALA A 11 -6.48 -21.96 13.37
N ILE A 12 -6.65 -22.14 14.68
CA ILE A 12 -6.14 -23.31 15.39
C ILE A 12 -6.78 -24.60 14.88
N MET A 13 -8.12 -24.62 14.67
CA MET A 13 -8.84 -25.76 14.13
C MET A 13 -8.30 -26.17 12.76
N SER A 14 -8.05 -25.21 11.87
CA SER A 14 -7.51 -25.49 10.54
C SER A 14 -6.13 -26.14 10.60
N ILE A 15 -5.28 -25.74 11.56
CA ILE A 15 -3.93 -26.28 11.74
C ILE A 15 -3.99 -27.68 12.32
N LEU A 16 -4.87 -27.96 13.26
CA LEU A 16 -4.98 -29.28 13.90
C LEU A 16 -5.20 -30.41 12.91
N TYR A 17 -5.95 -30.16 11.84
CA TYR A 17 -6.29 -31.16 10.82
C TYR A 17 -5.34 -31.19 9.61
N THR A 18 -4.19 -30.54 9.67
CA THR A 18 -3.21 -30.56 8.59
C THR A 18 -2.31 -31.79 8.64
N ASN A 19 -1.64 -32.11 7.52
CA ASN A 19 -0.67 -33.20 7.43
C ASN A 19 0.76 -32.81 7.92
N GLN A 20 0.88 -31.73 8.68
CA GLN A 20 2.15 -31.31 9.26
C GLN A 20 2.53 -32.16 10.47
N THR A 21 3.82 -32.14 10.85
CA THR A 21 4.28 -32.72 12.10
C THR A 21 3.64 -32.03 13.30
N SER A 22 3.46 -32.73 14.42
CA SER A 22 2.91 -32.13 15.64
C SER A 22 3.76 -30.98 16.18
N ALA A 23 5.07 -31.03 16.02
CA ALA A 23 5.97 -29.93 16.41
C ALA A 23 5.73 -28.67 15.55
N SER A 24 5.58 -28.82 14.24
CA SER A 24 5.28 -27.70 13.35
C SER A 24 3.90 -27.10 13.66
N LYS A 25 2.88 -27.93 13.80
CA LYS A 25 1.53 -27.49 14.21
C LYS A 25 1.55 -26.71 15.52
N ARG A 26 2.29 -27.19 16.51
CA ARG A 26 2.43 -26.52 17.82
C ARG A 26 3.05 -25.14 17.66
N ASN A 27 4.11 -25.01 16.87
CA ASN A 27 4.76 -23.73 16.63
C ASN A 27 3.82 -22.74 15.93
N ASP A 28 3.05 -23.20 14.92
CA ASP A 28 2.07 -22.37 14.23
C ASP A 28 0.96 -21.89 15.17
N ILE A 29 0.43 -22.80 16.02
CA ILE A 29 -0.60 -22.47 17.01
C ILE A 29 -0.05 -21.44 18.02
N PHE A 30 1.17 -21.61 18.51
CA PHE A 30 1.79 -20.68 19.44
C PHE A 30 2.05 -19.32 18.79
N SER A 31 2.45 -19.28 17.53
CA SER A 31 2.63 -18.04 16.77
C SER A 31 1.31 -17.29 16.59
N ILE A 32 0.21 -17.99 16.29
CA ILE A 32 -1.12 -17.39 16.23
C ILE A 32 -1.51 -16.77 17.57
N ILE A 33 -1.37 -17.53 18.65
CA ILE A 33 -1.72 -17.05 19.99
C ILE A 33 -0.84 -15.85 20.35
N ALA A 34 0.47 -15.90 20.09
CA ALA A 34 1.38 -14.80 20.40
C ALA A 34 1.05 -13.51 19.63
N SER A 35 0.62 -13.63 18.36
CA SER A 35 0.28 -12.46 17.55
C SER A 35 -1.10 -11.87 17.88
N CYS A 36 -2.01 -12.63 18.51
CA CYS A 36 -3.39 -12.23 18.67
C CYS A 36 -4.01 -12.71 19.98
N GLN A 37 -3.36 -12.44 21.13
CA GLN A 37 -3.82 -12.88 22.43
C GLN A 37 -5.16 -12.26 22.86
N THR A 38 -5.94 -13.06 23.59
CA THR A 38 -7.15 -12.64 24.33
C THR A 38 -7.11 -13.28 25.73
N PRO A 39 -7.98 -12.87 26.67
CA PRO A 39 -8.06 -13.52 27.97
C PRO A 39 -8.29 -15.04 27.88
N GLU A 40 -9.09 -15.48 26.89
CA GLU A 40 -9.41 -16.89 26.66
C GLU A 40 -8.33 -17.62 25.86
N PHE A 41 -7.73 -16.94 24.87
CA PHE A 41 -6.66 -17.49 24.03
C PHE A 41 -5.32 -16.83 24.33
N ASN A 42 -4.72 -17.25 25.43
CA ASN A 42 -3.29 -17.02 25.74
C ASN A 42 -2.69 -18.33 26.23
N LEU A 43 -1.36 -18.43 26.24
CA LEU A 43 -0.67 -19.68 26.55
C LEU A 43 -0.86 -20.15 28.01
N GLU A 44 -1.25 -19.26 28.90
CA GLU A 44 -1.52 -19.54 30.31
C GLU A 44 -3.02 -19.72 30.63
N ALA A 45 -3.91 -19.55 29.62
CA ALA A 45 -5.35 -19.69 29.83
C ALA A 45 -5.71 -21.09 30.35
N PRO A 46 -6.62 -21.19 31.35
CA PRO A 46 -7.03 -22.48 31.90
C PRO A 46 -7.98 -23.20 30.94
N VAL A 47 -7.68 -24.44 30.62
CA VAL A 47 -8.55 -25.34 29.84
C VAL A 47 -9.07 -26.42 30.77
N GLN A 48 -10.40 -26.51 30.87
CA GLN A 48 -11.09 -27.44 31.74
C GLN A 48 -11.21 -28.82 31.10
N GLY A 49 -10.51 -29.82 31.66
CA GLY A 49 -10.69 -31.23 31.35
C GLY A 49 -11.65 -31.94 32.31
N ILE A 50 -11.80 -33.23 32.15
CA ILE A 50 -12.62 -34.07 33.05
C ILE A 50 -11.81 -34.33 34.32
N GLY A 51 -12.15 -33.61 35.41
CA GLY A 51 -11.48 -33.76 36.70
C GLY A 51 -10.10 -33.05 36.84
N TYR A 52 -9.69 -32.25 35.86
CA TYR A 52 -8.44 -31.49 35.92
C TYR A 52 -8.51 -30.19 35.16
N VAL A 53 -7.59 -29.26 35.46
CA VAL A 53 -7.39 -28.01 34.69
C VAL A 53 -5.94 -28.00 34.26
N ARG A 54 -5.72 -27.67 32.96
CA ARG A 54 -4.38 -27.48 32.39
C ARG A 54 -4.24 -26.09 31.81
N LYS A 55 -3.01 -25.61 31.71
CA LYS A 55 -2.71 -24.43 30.91
C LYS A 55 -2.84 -24.77 29.41
N PHE A 56 -3.30 -23.81 28.61
CA PHE A 56 -3.52 -24.06 27.20
C PHE A 56 -2.25 -24.57 26.49
N ARG A 57 -1.06 -24.06 26.83
CA ARG A 57 0.24 -24.54 26.32
C ARG A 57 0.47 -26.04 26.58
N GLU A 58 -0.02 -26.55 27.69
CA GLU A 58 0.20 -27.94 28.11
C GLU A 58 -0.68 -28.93 27.34
N CYS A 59 -1.75 -28.44 26.72
CA CYS A 59 -2.64 -29.26 25.89
C CYS A 59 -1.99 -29.66 24.53
N PHE A 60 -0.84 -29.09 24.19
CA PHE A 60 -0.11 -29.38 22.95
C PHE A 60 1.14 -30.24 23.20
N THR A 61 1.14 -31.08 24.21
CA THR A 61 2.17 -32.10 24.41
C THR A 61 2.06 -33.21 23.35
N ILE A 62 3.22 -33.74 22.97
CA ILE A 62 3.36 -34.73 21.90
C ILE A 62 3.71 -36.06 22.56
N ASP A 63 3.04 -37.14 22.19
CA ASP A 63 3.32 -38.49 22.62
C ASP A 63 4.51 -39.13 21.86
N THR A 64 4.84 -40.38 22.21
CA THR A 64 5.93 -41.14 21.58
C THR A 64 5.64 -41.49 20.11
N ALA A 65 4.35 -41.44 19.68
CA ALA A 65 3.92 -41.65 18.30
C ALA A 65 3.85 -40.34 17.50
N GLY A 66 4.23 -39.19 18.08
CA GLY A 66 4.21 -37.89 17.43
C GLY A 66 2.82 -37.26 17.33
N GLN A 67 1.85 -37.72 18.13
CA GLN A 67 0.50 -37.18 18.16
C GLN A 67 0.28 -36.25 19.35
N PHE A 68 -0.62 -35.28 19.25
CA PHE A 68 -1.03 -34.48 20.40
C PHE A 68 -1.83 -35.33 21.38
N THR A 69 -1.41 -35.36 22.64
CA THR A 69 -2.06 -36.15 23.69
C THR A 69 -3.45 -35.66 24.04
N GLU A 70 -3.72 -34.36 23.91
CA GLU A 70 -4.96 -33.69 24.32
C GLU A 70 -5.75 -33.10 23.15
N SER A 71 -5.58 -33.63 21.91
CA SER A 71 -6.21 -33.09 20.72
C SER A 71 -7.75 -32.98 20.83
N VAL A 72 -8.38 -33.96 21.47
CA VAL A 72 -9.84 -33.98 21.71
C VAL A 72 -10.26 -32.88 22.67
N LEU A 73 -9.49 -32.65 23.73
CA LEU A 73 -9.73 -31.58 24.70
C LEU A 73 -9.60 -30.21 24.04
N VAL A 74 -8.53 -30.00 23.26
CA VAL A 74 -8.32 -28.76 22.50
C VAL A 74 -9.47 -28.53 21.53
N THR A 75 -9.83 -29.51 20.72
CA THR A 75 -10.94 -29.41 19.77
C THR A 75 -12.24 -29.02 20.45
N LYS A 76 -12.59 -29.67 21.56
CA LYS A 76 -13.77 -29.34 22.35
C LYS A 76 -13.74 -27.91 22.86
N TYR A 77 -12.63 -27.51 23.46
CA TYR A 77 -12.46 -26.15 24.02
C TYR A 77 -12.59 -25.06 22.96
N ILE A 78 -11.89 -25.20 21.82
CA ILE A 78 -11.92 -24.17 20.76
C ILE A 78 -13.25 -24.14 20.00
N SER A 79 -13.98 -25.29 19.91
CA SER A 79 -15.28 -25.36 19.24
C SER A 79 -16.33 -24.45 19.90
N ASP A 80 -16.24 -24.21 21.20
CA ASP A 80 -17.14 -23.31 21.93
C ASP A 80 -17.04 -21.85 21.46
N PHE A 81 -15.92 -21.47 20.85
CA PHE A 81 -15.64 -20.11 20.34
C PHE A 81 -15.94 -19.98 18.84
N ILE A 82 -16.15 -21.07 18.10
CA ILE A 82 -16.50 -21.02 16.69
C ILE A 82 -17.98 -20.67 16.55
N LYS A 83 -18.26 -19.49 15.99
CA LYS A 83 -19.61 -18.95 15.83
C LYS A 83 -19.85 -18.64 14.36
N PRO A 84 -20.60 -19.51 13.62
CA PRO A 84 -20.83 -19.30 12.17
C PRO A 84 -21.41 -17.94 11.81
N GLU A 85 -22.21 -17.35 12.71
CA GLU A 85 -22.79 -16.02 12.52
C GLU A 85 -21.74 -14.90 12.45
N LEU A 86 -20.52 -15.16 12.97
CA LEU A 86 -19.41 -14.21 12.91
C LEU A 86 -18.59 -14.31 11.62
N ASP A 87 -18.82 -15.30 10.77
CA ASP A 87 -18.14 -15.40 9.47
C ASP A 87 -18.52 -14.25 8.52
N ALA A 88 -19.74 -13.75 8.62
CA ALA A 88 -20.24 -12.61 7.86
C ALA A 88 -20.07 -11.28 8.59
N TYR A 89 -19.47 -11.28 9.78
CA TYR A 89 -19.28 -10.06 10.55
C TYR A 89 -18.10 -9.26 10.02
N GLU A 90 -18.38 -8.05 9.54
CA GLU A 90 -17.38 -7.07 9.20
C GLU A 90 -17.17 -6.14 10.41
N PRO A 91 -16.06 -6.27 11.16
CA PRO A 91 -15.78 -5.35 12.25
C PRO A 91 -15.63 -3.93 11.72
N GLU A 92 -16.06 -2.95 12.51
CA GLU A 92 -15.71 -1.57 12.22
C GLU A 92 -14.18 -1.49 12.03
N SER A 93 -13.76 -1.04 10.85
CA SER A 93 -12.34 -0.97 10.51
C SER A 93 -11.61 -0.10 11.54
N ALA A 94 -10.52 -0.60 12.08
CA ALA A 94 -9.64 0.22 12.90
C ALA A 94 -9.18 1.41 12.05
N LYS A 95 -9.43 2.63 12.57
CA LYS A 95 -9.01 3.87 11.90
C LYS A 95 -7.49 4.07 11.96
N PHE A 96 -6.87 3.37 12.87
CA PHE A 96 -5.43 3.44 13.12
C PHE A 96 -4.87 2.04 13.37
N PHE A 97 -3.73 1.74 12.76
CA PHE A 97 -2.91 0.57 13.04
C PHE A 97 -1.44 0.94 12.83
N THR A 98 -0.56 0.31 13.58
CA THR A 98 0.88 0.49 13.47
C THR A 98 1.48 -0.49 12.45
N MET A 99 2.74 -0.28 12.07
CA MET A 99 3.48 -1.26 11.25
C MET A 99 3.64 -2.61 11.97
N ASP A 100 3.80 -2.59 13.30
CA ASP A 100 3.84 -3.80 14.12
C ASP A 100 2.51 -4.57 14.09
N ASP A 101 1.37 -3.86 14.16
CA ASP A 101 0.05 -4.48 14.00
C ASP A 101 -0.12 -5.12 12.61
N LEU A 102 0.37 -4.45 11.56
CA LEU A 102 0.32 -4.97 10.20
C LEU A 102 1.19 -6.23 10.05
N GLU A 103 2.39 -6.25 10.63
CA GLU A 103 3.27 -7.42 10.62
C GLU A 103 2.64 -8.61 11.37
N LYS A 104 2.05 -8.36 12.55
CA LYS A 104 1.31 -9.38 13.31
C LYS A 104 0.11 -9.91 12.55
N ALA A 105 -0.67 -9.03 11.92
CA ALA A 105 -1.82 -9.42 11.11
C ALA A 105 -1.40 -10.26 9.89
N LEU A 106 -0.32 -9.87 9.21
CA LEU A 106 0.24 -10.63 8.09
C LEU A 106 0.67 -12.04 8.56
N ASN A 107 1.43 -12.14 9.66
CA ASN A 107 1.85 -13.43 10.21
C ASN A 107 0.65 -14.32 10.57
N PHE A 108 -0.35 -13.74 11.24
CA PHE A 108 -1.58 -14.45 11.58
C PHE A 108 -2.27 -15.00 10.33
N THR A 109 -2.48 -14.18 9.31
CA THR A 109 -3.15 -14.56 8.06
C THR A 109 -2.39 -15.66 7.31
N LEU A 110 -1.07 -15.50 7.15
CA LEU A 110 -0.24 -16.49 6.44
C LEU A 110 -0.30 -17.87 7.09
N ILE A 111 -0.34 -17.93 8.42
CA ILE A 111 -0.41 -19.19 9.16
C ILE A 111 -1.84 -19.74 9.14
N SER A 112 -2.84 -18.91 9.47
CA SER A 112 -4.24 -19.35 9.60
C SER A 112 -4.84 -19.86 8.29
N GLU A 113 -4.49 -19.21 7.17
CA GLU A 113 -4.94 -19.61 5.83
C GLU A 113 -4.07 -20.72 5.22
N GLY A 114 -3.06 -21.20 5.94
CA GLY A 114 -2.18 -22.27 5.49
C GLY A 114 -1.34 -21.90 4.26
N LEU A 115 -1.15 -20.60 3.97
CA LEU A 115 -0.45 -20.11 2.78
C LEU A 115 1.04 -20.49 2.78
N LEU A 116 1.63 -20.69 3.96
CA LEU A 116 3.05 -21.11 4.10
C LEU A 116 3.31 -22.57 3.69
N ARG A 117 2.29 -23.34 3.33
CA ARG A 117 2.42 -24.75 2.91
C ARG A 117 2.68 -24.90 1.43
N ASN A 118 2.40 -23.87 0.63
CA ASN A 118 2.70 -23.85 -0.79
C ASN A 118 4.07 -23.20 -0.99
N GLU A 119 5.01 -23.92 -1.62
CA GLU A 119 6.40 -23.47 -1.80
C GLU A 119 6.49 -22.08 -2.48
N LYS A 120 5.69 -21.84 -3.51
CA LYS A 120 5.64 -20.54 -4.19
C LYS A 120 5.12 -19.46 -3.25
N MET A 121 3.99 -19.72 -2.58
CA MET A 121 3.40 -18.75 -1.63
C MET A 121 4.32 -18.50 -0.43
N TYR A 122 5.05 -19.53 0.01
CA TYR A 122 6.06 -19.37 1.06
C TYR A 122 7.16 -18.38 0.64
N SER A 123 7.73 -18.57 -0.56
CA SER A 123 8.76 -17.67 -1.09
C SER A 123 8.26 -16.23 -1.22
N ASP A 124 7.07 -16.05 -1.77
CA ASP A 124 6.44 -14.72 -1.92
C ASP A 124 6.16 -14.09 -0.55
N ALA A 125 5.67 -14.87 0.40
CA ALA A 125 5.38 -14.42 1.77
C ALA A 125 6.66 -14.02 2.54
N VAL A 126 7.74 -14.77 2.42
CA VAL A 126 9.04 -14.42 3.02
C VAL A 126 9.53 -13.09 2.46
N THR A 127 9.47 -12.91 1.16
CA THR A 127 9.86 -11.65 0.51
C THR A 127 9.02 -10.48 1.02
N LEU A 128 7.70 -10.65 1.12
CA LEU A 128 6.79 -9.64 1.65
C LEU A 128 7.09 -9.30 3.12
N LYS A 129 7.32 -10.31 3.95
CA LYS A 129 7.68 -10.12 5.38
C LYS A 129 8.99 -9.35 5.53
N VAL A 130 10.03 -9.72 4.77
CA VAL A 130 11.32 -9.02 4.82
C VAL A 130 11.18 -7.56 4.41
N ARG A 131 10.42 -7.28 3.35
CA ARG A 131 10.16 -5.90 2.91
C ARG A 131 9.37 -5.11 3.95
N LEU A 132 8.31 -5.68 4.52
CA LEU A 132 7.53 -5.03 5.57
C LEU A 132 8.38 -4.74 6.80
N HIS A 133 9.18 -5.71 7.23
CA HIS A 133 10.08 -5.56 8.37
C HIS A 133 11.15 -4.48 8.12
N SER A 134 11.72 -4.41 6.93
CA SER A 134 12.68 -3.36 6.58
C SER A 134 12.07 -1.96 6.57
N LEU A 135 10.79 -1.82 6.21
CA LEU A 135 10.04 -0.56 6.34
C LEU A 135 9.75 -0.21 7.80
N ALA A 136 9.55 -1.21 8.66
CA ALA A 136 9.23 -1.00 10.08
C ALA A 136 10.43 -0.61 10.93
N ILE A 137 11.66 -1.07 10.62
CA ILE A 137 12.86 -0.88 11.45
C ILE A 137 14.05 -0.26 10.69
N GLY A 138 14.04 -0.21 9.35
CA GLY A 138 15.10 0.34 8.53
C GLY A 138 15.17 1.88 8.56
N GLU A 139 15.98 2.45 7.68
CA GLU A 139 16.13 3.91 7.53
C GLU A 139 14.81 4.62 7.26
N TYR A 140 13.86 3.91 6.65
CA TYR A 140 12.54 4.45 6.29
C TYR A 140 11.50 4.32 7.41
N ALA A 141 11.83 3.67 8.53
CA ALA A 141 10.89 3.48 9.65
C ALA A 141 10.26 4.79 10.12
N ARG A 142 11.04 5.88 10.12
CA ARG A 142 10.57 7.23 10.47
C ARG A 142 9.39 7.73 9.63
N PHE A 143 9.18 7.20 8.43
CA PHE A 143 8.06 7.57 7.57
C PHE A 143 6.79 6.76 7.84
N PHE A 144 6.91 5.65 8.58
CA PHE A 144 5.84 4.69 8.84
C PHE A 144 5.51 4.52 10.33
N GLN A 145 6.26 5.16 11.21
CA GLN A 145 6.01 5.15 12.66
C GLN A 145 5.30 6.44 13.06
N TYR A 146 4.06 6.30 13.50
CA TYR A 146 3.25 7.41 14.00
C TYR A 146 2.60 6.99 15.30
N ASP A 147 2.61 7.90 16.28
CA ASP A 147 2.01 7.68 17.59
C ASP A 147 0.52 7.99 17.61
N GLU A 148 0.04 8.79 16.62
CA GLU A 148 -1.33 9.26 16.56
C GLU A 148 -1.92 9.11 15.15
N PHE A 149 -3.24 8.88 15.11
CA PHE A 149 -4.00 8.89 13.88
C PHE A 149 -4.27 10.32 13.41
N ILE A 150 -3.86 10.63 12.18
CA ILE A 150 -4.13 11.91 11.52
C ILE A 150 -5.06 11.64 10.33
N THR A 151 -6.19 12.34 10.25
CA THR A 151 -7.07 12.25 9.09
C THR A 151 -6.41 12.88 7.85
N VAL A 152 -6.82 12.46 6.65
CA VAL A 152 -6.31 13.05 5.40
C VAL A 152 -6.58 14.57 5.36
N GLU A 153 -7.74 15.00 5.83
CA GLU A 153 -8.13 16.41 5.90
C GLU A 153 -7.18 17.20 6.80
N ASN A 154 -6.89 16.69 8.00
CA ASN A 154 -5.98 17.34 8.93
C ASN A 154 -4.53 17.35 8.40
N TYR A 155 -4.11 16.26 7.75
CA TYR A 155 -2.79 16.20 7.13
C TYR A 155 -2.63 17.25 6.02
N ILE A 156 -3.58 17.34 5.08
CA ILE A 156 -3.53 18.35 4.02
C ILE A 156 -3.65 19.75 4.60
N ALA A 157 -4.50 19.96 5.60
CA ALA A 157 -4.61 21.24 6.30
C ALA A 157 -3.27 21.65 6.94
N SER A 158 -2.54 20.72 7.55
CA SER A 158 -1.23 20.99 8.15
C SER A 158 -0.16 21.37 7.11
N LEU A 159 -0.24 20.82 5.90
CA LEU A 159 0.65 21.19 4.80
C LEU A 159 0.36 22.60 4.27
N VAL A 160 -0.92 22.97 4.15
CA VAL A 160 -1.34 24.25 3.59
C VAL A 160 -1.28 25.39 4.61
N ALA A 161 -1.51 25.08 5.89
CA ALA A 161 -1.57 26.07 6.97
C ALA A 161 -0.76 25.60 8.18
N ASN A 162 0.52 25.93 8.22
CA ASN A 162 1.39 25.63 9.34
C ASN A 162 1.61 26.90 10.20
N ASN A 163 1.38 26.78 11.53
CA ASN A 163 1.58 27.87 12.51
C ASN A 163 0.90 29.18 12.11
N GLY A 164 -0.32 29.14 11.58
CA GLY A 164 -1.10 30.31 11.18
C GLY A 164 -0.65 30.98 9.86
N ARG A 165 0.38 30.44 9.19
CA ARG A 165 0.82 30.86 7.87
C ARG A 165 0.26 29.94 6.80
N LYS A 166 -0.28 30.52 5.71
CA LYS A 166 -0.73 29.77 4.54
C LYS A 166 0.43 29.56 3.59
N SER A 167 0.70 28.30 3.25
CA SER A 167 1.70 27.92 2.25
C SER A 167 1.00 27.75 0.90
N GLN A 168 1.45 28.48 -0.12
CA GLN A 168 0.98 28.34 -1.50
C GLN A 168 1.79 27.31 -2.28
N ILE A 169 3.04 27.08 -1.89
CA ILE A 169 3.96 26.13 -2.51
C ILE A 169 4.48 25.21 -1.43
N ILE A 170 4.37 23.91 -1.67
CA ILE A 170 4.88 22.85 -0.81
C ILE A 170 5.85 22.03 -1.64
N ASN A 171 7.09 21.91 -1.21
CA ASN A 171 8.12 21.14 -1.88
C ASN A 171 8.41 19.85 -1.10
N PHE A 172 8.29 18.70 -1.78
CA PHE A 172 8.69 17.39 -1.27
C PHE A 172 10.04 17.02 -1.91
N ASN A 173 11.11 17.08 -1.13
CA ASN A 173 12.41 16.61 -1.61
C ASN A 173 12.49 15.08 -1.48
N LEU A 174 12.68 14.41 -2.62
CA LEU A 174 12.79 12.95 -2.74
C LEU A 174 14.19 12.51 -3.22
N GLU A 175 15.20 13.40 -3.13
CA GLU A 175 16.53 13.17 -3.70
C GLU A 175 17.24 11.96 -3.06
N ASP A 176 17.17 11.86 -1.73
CA ASP A 176 17.85 10.82 -0.95
C ASP A 176 17.00 9.56 -0.72
N ILE A 177 15.88 9.43 -1.45
CA ILE A 177 14.96 8.30 -1.30
C ILE A 177 15.16 7.33 -2.47
N GLU A 178 15.22 6.03 -2.17
CA GLU A 178 15.28 4.97 -3.18
C GLU A 178 14.11 5.10 -4.18
N ASP A 179 14.40 4.92 -5.48
CA ASP A 179 13.45 5.16 -6.57
C ASP A 179 12.10 4.46 -6.41
N SER A 180 12.11 3.21 -5.94
CA SER A 180 10.88 2.43 -5.75
C SER A 180 10.00 3.04 -4.67
N LEU A 181 10.59 3.51 -3.57
CA LEU A 181 9.89 4.15 -2.47
C LEU A 181 9.45 5.57 -2.84
N ALA A 182 10.30 6.35 -3.51
CA ALA A 182 9.94 7.67 -4.01
C ALA A 182 8.73 7.61 -4.96
N LYS A 183 8.70 6.61 -5.86
CA LYS A 183 7.58 6.32 -6.75
C LYS A 183 6.31 5.98 -5.97
N ALA A 184 6.41 5.10 -4.97
CA ALA A 184 5.28 4.71 -4.14
C ALA A 184 4.70 5.90 -3.35
N ILE A 185 5.55 6.68 -2.67
CA ILE A 185 5.17 7.88 -1.92
C ILE A 185 4.44 8.87 -2.84
N THR A 186 5.01 9.15 -4.02
CA THR A 186 4.43 10.10 -4.97
C THR A 186 3.05 9.65 -5.45
N LYS A 187 2.87 8.35 -5.74
CA LYS A 187 1.58 7.79 -6.14
C LYS A 187 0.55 7.81 -5.02
N ILE A 188 0.95 7.43 -3.81
CA ILE A 188 0.07 7.42 -2.63
C ILE A 188 -0.38 8.84 -2.30
N PHE A 189 0.54 9.82 -2.26
CA PHE A 189 0.21 11.22 -2.01
C PHE A 189 -0.73 11.78 -3.09
N SER A 190 -0.44 11.54 -4.35
CA SER A 190 -1.28 11.98 -5.47
C SER A 190 -2.69 11.40 -5.40
N ARG A 191 -2.81 10.11 -5.03
CA ARG A 191 -4.10 9.45 -4.82
C ARG A 191 -4.84 10.05 -3.62
N MET A 192 -4.16 10.23 -2.52
CA MET A 192 -4.72 10.83 -1.30
C MET A 192 -5.27 12.24 -1.60
N LEU A 193 -4.49 13.08 -2.28
CA LEU A 193 -4.91 14.42 -2.67
C LEU A 193 -6.09 14.39 -3.64
N PHE A 194 -6.09 13.48 -4.62
CA PHE A 194 -7.21 13.32 -5.54
C PHE A 194 -8.50 12.90 -4.85
N GLU A 195 -8.44 11.93 -3.94
CA GLU A 195 -9.62 11.53 -3.15
C GLU A 195 -10.09 12.65 -2.20
N PHE A 196 -9.16 13.42 -1.63
CA PHE A 196 -9.49 14.60 -0.84
C PHE A 196 -10.24 15.64 -1.67
N THR A 197 -9.75 16.01 -2.86
CA THR A 197 -10.40 17.02 -3.72
C THR A 197 -11.80 16.59 -4.17
N LYS A 198 -12.03 15.29 -4.33
CA LYS A 198 -13.36 14.74 -4.66
C LYS A 198 -14.38 14.85 -3.52
N ARG A 199 -13.89 14.87 -2.26
CA ARG A 199 -14.74 14.95 -1.06
C ARG A 199 -15.03 16.38 -0.61
N LEU A 200 -14.44 17.39 -1.24
CA LEU A 200 -14.71 18.77 -0.91
C LEU A 200 -16.21 19.09 -1.11
N PRO A 201 -16.85 19.78 -0.16
CA PRO A 201 -18.27 20.12 -0.23
C PRO A 201 -18.64 20.88 -1.52
N ASN A 202 -17.74 21.77 -1.94
CA ASN A 202 -17.86 22.50 -3.20
C ASN A 202 -16.78 21.98 -4.15
N ILE A 203 -17.19 21.35 -5.24
CA ILE A 203 -16.27 20.77 -6.23
C ILE A 203 -15.34 21.86 -6.78
N ALA A 204 -14.03 21.53 -6.82
CA ALA A 204 -12.97 22.42 -7.31
C ALA A 204 -12.86 23.79 -6.59
N SER A 205 -13.37 23.90 -5.36
CA SER A 205 -13.31 25.14 -4.57
C SER A 205 -11.87 25.50 -4.17
N ILE A 206 -10.99 24.52 -4.06
CA ILE A 206 -9.57 24.69 -3.76
C ILE A 206 -8.78 24.04 -4.90
N PRO A 207 -8.17 24.84 -5.80
CA PRO A 207 -7.36 24.28 -6.88
C PRO A 207 -5.99 23.83 -6.35
N PHE A 208 -5.59 22.61 -6.70
CA PHE A 208 -4.28 22.06 -6.44
C PHE A 208 -3.56 21.76 -7.77
N HIS A 209 -2.25 22.00 -7.78
CA HIS A 209 -1.37 21.65 -8.87
C HIS A 209 -0.26 20.75 -8.34
N ILE A 210 -0.13 19.55 -8.88
CA ILE A 210 0.99 18.66 -8.61
C ILE A 210 2.01 18.88 -9.74
N PHE A 211 3.18 19.38 -9.40
CA PHE A 211 4.32 19.46 -10.32
C PHE A 211 5.25 18.28 -10.03
N LEU A 212 5.49 17.47 -11.04
CA LEU A 212 6.42 16.34 -10.96
C LEU A 212 7.68 16.67 -11.77
N GLU A 213 8.76 16.89 -11.07
CA GLU A 213 10.10 17.02 -11.67
C GLU A 213 10.65 15.61 -11.94
N GLU A 214 11.38 15.46 -13.04
CA GLU A 214 11.80 14.15 -13.57
C GLU A 214 10.66 13.13 -13.64
N ALA A 215 9.53 13.57 -14.18
CA ALA A 215 8.27 12.82 -14.16
C ALA A 215 8.35 11.41 -14.75
N HIS A 216 9.33 11.14 -15.63
CA HIS A 216 9.58 9.81 -16.16
C HIS A 216 9.94 8.77 -15.08
N ARG A 217 10.38 9.20 -13.87
CA ARG A 217 10.61 8.29 -12.73
C ARG A 217 9.29 7.78 -12.12
N TYR A 218 8.21 8.54 -12.23
CA TYR A 218 6.95 8.32 -11.51
C TYR A 218 5.79 7.92 -12.42
N ILE A 219 5.77 8.43 -13.66
CA ILE A 219 4.66 8.29 -14.62
C ILE A 219 5.11 7.41 -15.80
N GLN A 220 5.34 6.12 -15.56
CA GLN A 220 5.68 5.18 -16.61
C GLN A 220 4.43 4.40 -17.05
N ASN A 221 4.50 3.76 -18.23
CA ASN A 221 3.53 2.76 -18.67
C ASN A 221 3.73 1.46 -17.88
N ASP A 222 3.42 1.50 -16.58
CA ASP A 222 3.69 0.43 -15.64
C ASP A 222 2.58 -0.59 -15.53
N SER A 223 2.99 -1.81 -15.15
CA SER A 223 2.15 -2.89 -14.69
C SER A 223 1.52 -2.67 -13.29
N ASP A 224 1.58 -1.46 -12.72
CA ASP A 224 0.98 -1.11 -11.42
C ASP A 224 -0.55 -1.31 -11.36
N GLN A 225 -1.17 -1.61 -12.49
CA GLN A 225 -2.58 -2.05 -12.56
C GLN A 225 -2.88 -3.24 -11.63
N TYR A 226 -1.88 -4.05 -11.32
CA TYR A 226 -2.03 -5.21 -10.43
C TYR A 226 -2.15 -4.84 -8.95
N LEU A 227 -1.58 -3.70 -8.51
CA LEU A 227 -1.58 -3.29 -7.10
C LEU A 227 -2.75 -2.37 -6.74
N ILE A 228 -3.13 -1.46 -7.65
CA ILE A 228 -4.10 -0.38 -7.37
C ILE A 228 -5.27 -0.41 -8.37
N GLY A 229 -5.23 -1.29 -9.37
CA GLY A 229 -6.26 -1.42 -10.42
C GLY A 229 -6.21 -0.33 -11.51
N TYR A 230 -5.43 0.74 -11.33
CA TYR A 230 -5.27 1.83 -12.30
C TYR A 230 -4.06 2.71 -11.98
N ASN A 231 -3.50 3.36 -13.00
CA ASN A 231 -2.47 4.39 -12.79
C ASN A 231 -3.13 5.69 -12.32
N ILE A 232 -2.75 6.18 -11.15
CA ILE A 232 -3.35 7.39 -10.54
C ILE A 232 -3.13 8.63 -11.40
N PHE A 233 -1.97 8.76 -12.05
CA PHE A 233 -1.66 9.93 -12.89
C PHE A 233 -2.49 9.95 -14.16
N ASP A 234 -2.74 8.78 -14.78
CA ASP A 234 -3.66 8.66 -15.91
C ASP A 234 -5.06 9.13 -15.52
N ARG A 235 -5.50 8.78 -14.31
CA ARG A 235 -6.81 9.19 -13.82
C ARG A 235 -6.87 10.67 -13.50
N ILE A 236 -5.85 11.23 -12.85
CA ILE A 236 -5.78 12.67 -12.58
C ILE A 236 -5.73 13.46 -13.91
N ALA A 237 -4.96 12.99 -14.89
CA ALA A 237 -4.90 13.64 -16.20
C ALA A 237 -6.26 13.71 -16.91
N LYS A 238 -7.06 12.63 -16.81
CA LYS A 238 -8.40 12.56 -17.43
C LYS A 238 -9.49 13.31 -16.66
N GLU A 239 -9.48 13.20 -15.33
CA GLU A 239 -10.61 13.61 -14.49
C GLU A 239 -10.26 14.74 -13.50
N GLY A 240 -8.98 14.97 -13.22
CA GLY A 240 -8.51 15.85 -12.13
C GLY A 240 -9.06 17.27 -12.24
N ARG A 241 -9.12 17.83 -13.46
CA ARG A 241 -9.66 19.17 -13.71
C ARG A 241 -11.07 19.37 -13.15
N LYS A 242 -11.91 18.34 -13.22
CA LYS A 242 -13.27 18.38 -12.68
C LYS A 242 -13.28 18.64 -11.17
N TYR A 243 -12.26 18.16 -10.47
CA TYR A 243 -12.15 18.26 -9.02
C TYR A 243 -11.14 19.32 -8.57
N GLY A 244 -10.63 20.13 -9.49
CA GLY A 244 -9.65 21.18 -9.18
C GLY A 244 -8.23 20.65 -8.96
N LEU A 245 -7.90 19.45 -9.43
CA LEU A 245 -6.55 18.88 -9.35
C LEU A 245 -5.92 18.80 -10.75
N MET A 246 -4.78 19.45 -10.92
CA MET A 246 -4.07 19.54 -12.19
C MET A 246 -2.65 19.01 -12.06
N LEU A 247 -2.08 18.50 -13.18
CA LEU A 247 -0.73 18.01 -13.27
C LEU A 247 0.15 18.98 -14.08
N GLY A 248 1.33 19.30 -13.53
CA GLY A 248 2.47 19.86 -14.26
C GLY A 248 3.54 18.78 -14.35
N ILE A 249 4.02 18.49 -15.57
CA ILE A 249 4.96 17.42 -15.83
C ILE A 249 6.22 18.02 -16.40
N ILE A 250 7.35 17.78 -15.75
CA ILE A 250 8.67 18.22 -16.17
C ILE A 250 9.53 16.98 -16.38
N SER A 251 10.06 16.81 -17.59
CA SER A 251 10.87 15.64 -17.91
C SER A 251 11.83 15.90 -19.06
N GLN A 252 13.01 15.31 -18.97
CA GLN A 252 13.98 15.25 -20.05
C GLN A 252 13.76 14.07 -21.00
N ARG A 253 12.87 13.11 -20.61
CA ARG A 253 12.62 11.85 -21.33
C ARG A 253 11.13 11.64 -21.61
N PRO A 254 10.54 12.41 -22.52
CA PRO A 254 9.11 12.33 -22.78
C PRO A 254 8.65 10.96 -23.29
N VAL A 255 9.51 10.20 -23.97
CA VAL A 255 9.22 8.85 -24.48
C VAL A 255 8.93 7.82 -23.37
N GLU A 256 9.46 8.05 -22.16
CA GLU A 256 9.27 7.16 -21.00
C GLU A 256 7.98 7.45 -20.23
N ILE A 257 7.30 8.58 -20.52
CA ILE A 257 6.08 8.98 -19.83
C ILE A 257 4.85 8.31 -20.47
N SER A 258 3.85 7.99 -19.63
CA SER A 258 2.56 7.44 -20.09
C SER A 258 1.97 8.24 -21.23
N GLU A 259 1.67 7.59 -22.35
CA GLU A 259 1.00 8.19 -23.51
C GLU A 259 -0.35 8.78 -23.12
N THR A 260 -1.07 8.12 -22.21
CA THR A 260 -2.36 8.62 -21.69
C THR A 260 -2.18 9.99 -21.04
N VAL A 261 -1.17 10.16 -20.20
CA VAL A 261 -0.94 11.43 -19.50
C VAL A 261 -0.56 12.53 -20.47
N ILE A 262 0.38 12.27 -21.40
CA ILE A 262 0.82 13.27 -22.38
C ILE A 262 -0.34 13.69 -23.30
N SER A 263 -1.17 12.74 -23.75
CA SER A 263 -2.32 13.07 -24.63
C SER A 263 -3.38 13.94 -23.96
N GLN A 264 -3.43 13.98 -22.63
CA GLN A 264 -4.35 14.82 -21.85
C GLN A 264 -3.77 16.21 -21.52
N CYS A 265 -2.48 16.45 -21.79
CA CYS A 265 -1.88 17.75 -21.58
C CYS A 265 -2.48 18.79 -22.54
N SER A 266 -2.88 19.93 -21.99
CA SER A 266 -3.50 21.03 -22.78
C SER A 266 -2.47 22.05 -23.25
N ASN A 267 -1.33 22.14 -22.59
CA ASN A 267 -0.27 23.11 -22.86
C ASN A 267 1.09 22.42 -22.82
N PHE A 268 1.97 22.84 -23.71
CA PHE A 268 3.31 22.29 -23.85
C PHE A 268 4.33 23.43 -23.91
N ILE A 269 5.41 23.25 -23.19
CA ILE A 269 6.60 24.09 -23.23
C ILE A 269 7.78 23.16 -23.50
N ILE A 270 8.33 23.22 -24.73
CA ILE A 270 9.36 22.29 -25.18
C ILE A 270 10.65 23.04 -25.38
N PHE A 271 11.64 22.75 -24.54
CA PHE A 271 13.01 23.20 -24.72
C PHE A 271 13.73 22.34 -25.75
N LYS A 272 14.97 22.65 -26.08
CA LYS A 272 15.74 21.87 -27.05
C LYS A 272 15.79 20.40 -26.68
N LEU A 273 15.32 19.53 -27.57
CA LEU A 273 15.45 18.09 -27.50
C LEU A 273 16.52 17.64 -28.49
N SER A 274 17.50 16.86 -28.03
CA SER A 274 18.62 16.41 -28.86
C SER A 274 18.44 14.96 -29.33
N HIS A 275 17.65 14.14 -28.60
CA HIS A 275 17.53 12.74 -28.91
C HIS A 275 16.47 12.47 -29.99
N PRO A 276 16.79 11.74 -31.09
CA PRO A 276 15.87 11.53 -32.21
C PRO A 276 14.55 10.85 -31.79
N ARG A 277 14.59 9.87 -30.86
CA ARG A 277 13.39 9.18 -30.39
C ARG A 277 12.39 10.12 -29.70
N ASP A 278 12.91 11.06 -28.90
CA ASP A 278 12.04 12.04 -28.22
C ASP A 278 11.39 13.01 -29.21
N LEU A 279 12.12 13.41 -30.25
CA LEU A 279 11.57 14.24 -31.33
C LEU A 279 10.48 13.50 -32.11
N GLU A 280 10.69 12.24 -32.47
CA GLU A 280 9.69 11.42 -33.14
C GLU A 280 8.46 11.19 -32.26
N TYR A 281 8.68 10.95 -30.97
CA TYR A 281 7.61 10.78 -30.01
C TYR A 281 6.73 12.02 -29.89
N ILE A 282 7.34 13.18 -29.70
CA ILE A 282 6.61 14.47 -29.65
C ILE A 282 5.86 14.73 -30.98
N LYS A 283 6.46 14.44 -32.12
CA LYS A 283 5.81 14.53 -33.42
C LYS A 283 4.57 13.63 -33.52
N LYS A 284 4.67 12.41 -33.04
CA LYS A 284 3.56 11.43 -33.02
C LYS A 284 2.42 11.86 -32.10
N MET A 285 2.77 12.36 -30.91
CA MET A 285 1.79 12.70 -29.86
C MET A 285 1.10 14.04 -30.10
N LEU A 286 1.68 14.89 -30.92
CA LEU A 286 1.19 16.24 -31.19
C LEU A 286 0.96 16.43 -32.71
N PRO A 287 -0.09 15.84 -33.26
CA PRO A 287 -0.31 15.80 -34.71
C PRO A 287 -0.49 17.19 -35.38
N ASN A 288 -0.73 18.23 -34.57
CA ASN A 288 -0.88 19.61 -35.05
C ASN A 288 0.46 20.37 -35.09
N ILE A 289 1.57 19.77 -34.72
CA ILE A 289 2.90 20.39 -34.86
C ILE A 289 3.35 20.28 -36.32
N SER A 290 3.62 21.43 -36.94
CA SER A 290 4.16 21.46 -38.30
C SER A 290 5.63 20.92 -38.32
N ALA A 291 6.03 20.37 -39.48
CA ALA A 291 7.40 19.92 -39.68
C ALA A 291 8.44 21.03 -39.42
N GLU A 292 8.06 22.29 -39.74
CA GLU A 292 8.90 23.46 -39.51
C GLU A 292 9.18 23.74 -38.03
N ILE A 293 8.19 23.48 -37.16
CA ILE A 293 8.35 23.63 -35.69
C ILE A 293 9.33 22.59 -35.17
N ILE A 294 9.28 21.37 -35.70
CA ILE A 294 10.20 20.30 -35.31
C ILE A 294 11.65 20.62 -35.75
N GLU A 295 11.82 21.16 -36.95
CA GLU A 295 13.16 21.58 -37.39
C GLU A 295 13.69 22.77 -36.58
N LYS A 296 12.85 23.75 -36.24
CA LYS A 296 13.22 24.85 -35.33
C LYS A 296 13.61 24.34 -33.95
N GLN A 297 12.96 23.29 -33.47
CA GLN A 297 13.19 22.70 -32.15
C GLN A 297 14.61 22.15 -32.03
N LYS A 298 15.18 21.58 -33.09
CA LYS A 298 16.57 21.08 -33.12
C LYS A 298 17.60 22.22 -33.04
N SER A 299 17.25 23.39 -33.51
CA SER A 299 18.12 24.58 -33.59
C SER A 299 17.93 25.57 -32.44
N LEU A 300 17.08 25.27 -31.45
CA LEU A 300 16.86 26.14 -30.30
C LEU A 300 18.15 26.43 -29.54
N GLN A 301 18.31 27.68 -29.17
CA GLN A 301 19.38 28.12 -28.28
C GLN A 301 19.06 27.72 -26.82
N PRO A 302 20.07 27.54 -25.95
CA PRO A 302 19.84 27.35 -24.53
C PRO A 302 18.95 28.47 -23.96
N GLY A 303 18.00 28.13 -23.11
CA GLY A 303 17.05 29.06 -22.50
C GLY A 303 15.87 29.48 -23.39
N THR A 304 15.80 29.00 -24.64
CA THR A 304 14.65 29.20 -25.52
C THR A 304 13.75 27.97 -25.59
N CYS A 305 12.45 28.18 -25.77
CA CYS A 305 11.47 27.11 -25.87
C CYS A 305 10.44 27.39 -26.97
N ILE A 306 9.73 26.35 -27.36
CA ILE A 306 8.51 26.43 -28.13
C ILE A 306 7.35 26.19 -27.16
N ALA A 307 6.43 27.16 -27.08
CA ALA A 307 5.24 27.05 -26.25
C ALA A 307 4.00 27.03 -27.15
N PHE A 308 3.08 26.11 -26.86
CA PHE A 308 1.82 25.99 -27.59
C PHE A 308 0.75 25.31 -26.73
N GLY A 309 -0.50 25.52 -27.07
CA GLY A 309 -1.66 24.98 -26.37
C GLY A 309 -2.72 26.02 -26.11
N LYS A 310 -3.65 25.72 -25.20
CA LYS A 310 -4.80 26.60 -24.94
C LYS A 310 -4.45 27.89 -24.17
N ALA A 311 -3.28 27.94 -23.56
CA ALA A 311 -2.81 29.08 -22.78
C ALA A 311 -1.99 30.09 -23.63
N PHE A 312 -1.67 29.75 -24.87
CA PHE A 312 -0.82 30.54 -25.78
C PHE A 312 -1.52 30.97 -27.04
#